data_2e89a1ad8fe4f3b189048d9de9b443f9
#
_entry.id   2e89a1ad8fe4f3b189048d9de9b443f9
#
_cell.length_a   1.000
_cell.length_b   1.000
_cell.length_c   1.000
_cell.angle_alpha   90.00
_cell.angle_beta   90.00
_cell.angle_gamma   90.00
#
_symmetry.space_group_name_H-M   'P 1'
#
loop_
_entity.id
_entity.type
_entity.pdbx_description
1 polymer ?
#
loop_
_entity_poly.entity_id
_entity_poly.type
_entity_poly.pdbx_seq_one_letter_code
_entity_poly.pdbx_strand_id
1 'polypeptide(L)'
;MTAERICIITETFAPEVNGVANTLSHLVKGMLSQGIQVLVIRPRQHKNDLGNTSDAFQTVTLPGLPIPGYDQLKFGLPNKNKLKSALQDFAPDAIYIATEGPMGYTANRVAKQLNIPVLSGFHTNFHQYIEHYHLGAFENLAYRYLRHFHNQTAGTLVPTNNQKSALEQYGFDNVSVLSRGVDSQLFSPSKRCEQLRAEWGLKEDDIALIYVGRIANEKNIQLALSAYQELKEDDPKLKFVLVGDGPLLNSIRQQHKDVIICGMQTGEALAKHYASGDIFLFPSKTDTFGNVVTEAMASGLAVVSFNYAAASEHIKHGINGMVCDLNNDQQFADQVATLLDRPHLLKDIKHNAFSHSLTISWHAIVENFTGLISSLKKSSPGPKPLANTPFNQEGQNGKSQLSV
;
A
#
# COMPACT_ATOMS: atom_id res chain seq x y z
N MET A 1 -21.49 9.60 22.01
CA MET A 1 -21.09 8.50 21.09
C MET A 1 -19.78 7.95 21.63
N THR A 2 -19.69 6.68 21.96
CA THR A 2 -18.42 6.03 22.35
C THR A 2 -17.51 6.06 21.14
N ALA A 3 -16.24 6.44 21.34
CA ALA A 3 -15.23 6.45 20.27
C ALA A 3 -15.14 5.06 19.60
N GLU A 4 -15.05 5.02 18.27
CA GLU A 4 -14.86 3.78 17.53
C GLU A 4 -13.49 3.19 17.83
N ARG A 5 -13.41 1.86 17.93
CA ARG A 5 -12.18 1.12 18.26
C ARG A 5 -11.81 0.19 17.12
N ILE A 6 -10.65 0.38 16.53
CA ILE A 6 -10.19 -0.44 15.41
C ILE A 6 -8.87 -1.11 15.77
N CYS A 7 -8.77 -2.42 15.54
CA CYS A 7 -7.52 -3.16 15.67
C CYS A 7 -6.91 -3.42 14.29
N ILE A 8 -5.63 -3.09 14.12
CA ILE A 8 -4.83 -3.45 12.94
C ILE A 8 -3.88 -4.57 13.34
N ILE A 9 -3.87 -5.66 12.56
CA ILE A 9 -2.97 -6.80 12.74
C ILE A 9 -2.10 -6.90 11.49
N THR A 10 -0.78 -6.81 11.69
CA THR A 10 0.17 -6.72 10.57
C THR A 10 1.53 -7.29 10.96
N GLU A 11 2.23 -7.87 10.00
CA GLU A 11 3.61 -8.31 10.18
C GLU A 11 4.64 -7.21 9.91
N THR A 12 4.21 -6.08 9.33
CA THR A 12 5.06 -4.92 9.06
C THR A 12 4.37 -3.62 9.47
N PHE A 13 5.08 -2.78 10.23
CA PHE A 13 4.61 -1.48 10.71
C PHE A 13 5.82 -0.60 11.08
N ALA A 14 5.61 0.72 11.21
CA ALA A 14 6.66 1.61 11.69
C ALA A 14 7.35 1.06 12.98
N PRO A 15 8.69 1.15 13.06
CA PRO A 15 9.62 1.96 12.27
C PRO A 15 10.12 1.33 10.95
N GLU A 16 9.59 0.20 10.51
CA GLU A 16 9.96 -0.38 9.22
C GLU A 16 9.58 0.56 8.06
N VAL A 17 10.46 0.63 7.05
CA VAL A 17 10.29 1.50 5.88
C VAL A 17 9.98 0.65 4.66
N ASN A 18 8.70 0.44 4.40
CA ASN A 18 8.18 -0.20 3.18
C ASN A 18 6.78 0.31 2.85
N GLY A 19 6.28 -0.01 1.66
CA GLY A 19 5.00 0.52 1.16
C GLY A 19 3.78 0.17 2.03
N VAL A 20 3.77 -1.02 2.66
CA VAL A 20 2.66 -1.45 3.54
C VAL A 20 2.74 -0.72 4.88
N ALA A 21 3.93 -0.69 5.51
CA ALA A 21 4.14 0.02 6.77
C ALA A 21 3.80 1.51 6.66
N ASN A 22 4.18 2.15 5.54
CA ASN A 22 3.83 3.54 5.25
C ASN A 22 2.31 3.73 5.13
N THR A 23 1.64 2.89 4.35
CA THR A 23 0.18 2.91 4.19
C THR A 23 -0.54 2.77 5.53
N LEU A 24 -0.14 1.79 6.35
CA LEU A 24 -0.75 1.56 7.66
C LEU A 24 -0.50 2.73 8.63
N SER A 25 0.69 3.35 8.56
CA SER A 25 1.01 4.53 9.37
C SER A 25 0.12 5.72 9.03
N HIS A 26 -0.17 5.95 7.75
CA HIS A 26 -1.10 6.99 7.32
C HIS A 26 -2.54 6.68 7.74
N LEU A 27 -3.00 5.44 7.60
CA LEU A 27 -4.33 5.02 8.07
C LEU A 27 -4.47 5.23 9.58
N VAL A 28 -3.48 4.81 10.37
CA VAL A 28 -3.49 5.01 11.83
C VAL A 28 -3.54 6.50 12.19
N LYS A 29 -2.65 7.32 11.60
CA LYS A 29 -2.66 8.78 11.84
C LYS A 29 -4.00 9.42 11.50
N GLY A 30 -4.58 9.04 10.36
CA GLY A 30 -5.87 9.57 9.94
C GLY A 30 -7.02 9.14 10.84
N MET A 31 -7.07 7.88 11.27
CA MET A 31 -8.06 7.40 12.24
C MET A 31 -7.96 8.12 13.60
N LEU A 32 -6.74 8.29 14.10
CA LEU A 32 -6.50 9.05 15.34
C LEU A 32 -6.96 10.50 15.24
N SER A 33 -6.76 11.16 14.09
CA SER A 33 -7.25 12.52 13.85
C SER A 33 -8.77 12.62 13.80
N GLN A 34 -9.48 11.52 13.51
CA GLN A 34 -10.94 11.38 13.57
C GLN A 34 -11.45 10.98 14.96
N GLY A 35 -10.58 10.85 15.97
CA GLY A 35 -10.94 10.44 17.32
C GLY A 35 -11.18 8.95 17.50
N ILE A 36 -10.79 8.12 16.52
CA ILE A 36 -10.88 6.66 16.56
C ILE A 36 -9.72 6.12 17.42
N GLN A 37 -10.01 5.21 18.34
CA GLN A 37 -8.98 4.51 19.10
C GLN A 37 -8.39 3.37 18.26
N VAL A 38 -7.06 3.24 18.25
CA VAL A 38 -6.38 2.25 17.41
C VAL A 38 -5.46 1.37 18.23
N LEU A 39 -5.62 0.04 18.06
CA LEU A 39 -4.67 -0.97 18.53
C LEU A 39 -3.92 -1.53 17.31
N VAL A 40 -2.58 -1.54 17.36
CA VAL A 40 -1.74 -2.24 16.38
C VAL A 40 -1.11 -3.46 17.03
N ILE A 41 -1.33 -4.65 16.44
CA ILE A 41 -0.67 -5.89 16.85
C ILE A 41 0.33 -6.28 15.76
N ARG A 42 1.62 -6.40 16.13
CA ARG A 42 2.72 -6.65 15.20
C ARG A 42 3.83 -7.51 15.81
N PRO A 43 4.75 -8.07 15.02
CA PRO A 43 5.96 -8.71 15.53
C PRO A 43 6.86 -7.70 16.24
N ARG A 44 7.61 -8.19 17.23
CA ARG A 44 8.64 -7.42 17.91
C ARG A 44 9.83 -7.21 16.98
N GLN A 45 10.25 -5.96 16.80
CA GLN A 45 11.37 -5.62 15.91
C GLN A 45 12.74 -5.87 16.57
N HIS A 46 12.89 -5.57 17.84
CA HIS A 46 14.10 -5.80 18.64
C HIS A 46 13.74 -6.19 20.08
N LYS A 47 14.72 -6.67 20.86
CA LYS A 47 14.49 -7.18 22.23
C LYS A 47 13.79 -6.18 23.15
N ASN A 48 14.09 -4.89 23.01
CA ASN A 48 13.55 -3.81 23.84
C ASN A 48 12.29 -3.15 23.23
N ASP A 49 11.72 -3.70 22.19
CA ASP A 49 10.49 -3.20 21.57
C ASP A 49 9.27 -3.63 22.40
N LEU A 50 8.90 -2.81 23.35
CA LEU A 50 7.77 -3.05 24.26
C LEU A 50 6.43 -2.56 23.68
N GLY A 51 6.45 -1.91 22.50
CA GLY A 51 5.28 -1.24 21.95
C GLY A 51 5.07 0.16 22.55
N ASN A 52 3.99 0.80 22.13
CA ASN A 52 3.56 2.09 22.65
C ASN A 52 2.17 1.95 23.31
N THR A 53 1.91 2.72 24.35
CA THR A 53 0.61 2.70 25.01
C THR A 53 0.20 4.12 25.37
N SER A 54 -0.85 4.58 24.70
CA SER A 54 -1.59 5.80 25.07
C SER A 54 -3.08 5.49 25.00
N ASP A 55 -3.93 6.37 25.52
CA ASP A 55 -5.38 6.15 25.53
C ASP A 55 -5.97 6.00 24.12
N ALA A 56 -5.42 6.72 23.13
CA ALA A 56 -5.89 6.69 21.76
C ALA A 56 -5.16 5.67 20.88
N PHE A 57 -3.87 5.39 21.14
CA PHE A 57 -3.02 4.52 20.33
C PHE A 57 -2.26 3.51 21.17
N GLN A 58 -2.48 2.25 20.92
CA GLN A 58 -1.82 1.14 21.60
C GLN A 58 -1.10 0.23 20.61
N THR A 59 0.04 -0.31 21.03
CA THR A 59 0.77 -1.34 20.26
C THR A 59 1.04 -2.55 21.14
N VAL A 60 0.63 -3.72 20.69
CA VAL A 60 0.97 -5.01 21.29
C VAL A 60 1.95 -5.74 20.39
N THR A 61 3.12 -6.10 20.94
CA THR A 61 4.15 -6.84 20.20
C THR A 61 4.10 -8.33 20.50
N LEU A 62 4.19 -9.16 19.46
CA LEU A 62 4.28 -10.61 19.55
C LEU A 62 5.69 -11.08 19.18
N PRO A 63 6.13 -12.29 19.62
CA PRO A 63 7.36 -12.88 19.09
C PRO A 63 7.30 -13.02 17.57
N GLY A 64 8.43 -12.82 16.91
CA GLY A 64 8.55 -12.98 15.45
C GLY A 64 9.86 -13.66 15.06
N LEU A 65 9.87 -14.30 13.90
CA LEU A 65 11.05 -14.90 13.27
C LEU A 65 11.40 -14.13 12.00
N PRO A 66 12.69 -13.95 11.68
CA PRO A 66 13.10 -13.29 10.44
C PRO A 66 12.64 -14.10 9.23
N ILE A 67 12.29 -13.39 8.14
CA ILE A 67 11.94 -14.02 6.86
C ILE A 67 13.23 -14.38 6.15
N PRO A 68 13.44 -15.64 5.71
CA PRO A 68 14.62 -16.02 4.94
C PRO A 68 14.79 -15.13 3.69
N GLY A 69 15.98 -14.55 3.52
CA GLY A 69 16.28 -13.64 2.41
C GLY A 69 15.83 -12.18 2.60
N TYR A 70 15.15 -11.85 3.71
CA TYR A 70 14.70 -10.50 4.07
C TYR A 70 14.95 -10.22 5.56
N ASP A 71 16.18 -9.98 5.94
CA ASP A 71 16.63 -9.88 7.35
C ASP A 71 15.88 -8.79 8.15
N GLN A 72 15.34 -7.78 7.49
CA GLN A 72 14.59 -6.69 8.11
C GLN A 72 13.10 -6.99 8.32
N LEU A 73 12.56 -8.06 7.71
CA LEU A 73 11.16 -8.44 7.84
C LEU A 73 11.01 -9.66 8.75
N LYS A 74 9.93 -9.70 9.52
CA LYS A 74 9.65 -10.79 10.46
C LYS A 74 8.25 -11.34 10.28
N PHE A 75 8.13 -12.67 10.32
CA PHE A 75 6.84 -13.32 10.56
C PHE A 75 6.46 -13.22 12.03
N GLY A 76 5.22 -12.81 12.29
CA GLY A 76 4.64 -12.89 13.62
C GLY A 76 4.31 -14.34 13.98
N LEU A 77 4.84 -14.80 15.12
CA LEU A 77 4.49 -16.13 15.62
C LEU A 77 3.05 -16.16 16.14
N PRO A 78 2.28 -17.20 15.80
CA PRO A 78 0.92 -17.36 16.29
C PRO A 78 0.91 -17.54 17.82
N ASN A 79 0.33 -16.59 18.54
CA ASN A 79 0.11 -16.67 19.99
C ASN A 79 -1.35 -16.41 20.30
N LYS A 80 -2.15 -17.47 20.22
CA LYS A 80 -3.61 -17.41 20.39
C LYS A 80 -4.04 -16.74 21.70
N ASN A 81 -3.38 -17.06 22.81
CA ASN A 81 -3.78 -16.56 24.13
C ASN A 81 -3.50 -15.07 24.24
N LYS A 82 -2.32 -14.61 23.80
CA LYS A 82 -1.96 -13.18 23.82
C LYS A 82 -2.83 -12.36 22.86
N LEU A 83 -3.13 -12.90 21.67
CA LEU A 83 -4.07 -12.27 20.71
C LEU A 83 -5.45 -12.15 21.34
N LYS A 84 -5.96 -13.23 21.97
CA LYS A 84 -7.27 -13.23 22.59
C LYS A 84 -7.36 -12.21 23.75
N SER A 85 -6.37 -12.20 24.65
CA SER A 85 -6.32 -11.22 25.74
C SER A 85 -6.30 -9.79 25.19
N ALA A 86 -5.38 -9.45 24.28
CA ALA A 86 -5.28 -8.12 23.70
C ALA A 86 -6.59 -7.66 23.03
N LEU A 87 -7.27 -8.54 22.30
CA LEU A 87 -8.54 -8.22 21.65
C LEU A 87 -9.70 -8.11 22.66
N GLN A 88 -9.71 -8.89 23.75
CA GLN A 88 -10.71 -8.76 24.81
C GLN A 88 -10.52 -7.48 25.62
N ASP A 89 -9.28 -7.14 25.97
CA ASP A 89 -8.94 -5.95 26.75
C ASP A 89 -9.22 -4.67 25.98
N PHE A 90 -8.86 -4.63 24.68
CA PHE A 90 -9.12 -3.48 23.81
C PHE A 90 -10.58 -3.43 23.33
N ALA A 91 -11.26 -4.56 23.19
CA ALA A 91 -12.63 -4.70 22.68
C ALA A 91 -12.88 -3.92 21.37
N PRO A 92 -12.17 -4.24 20.26
CA PRO A 92 -12.34 -3.52 19.02
C PRO A 92 -13.71 -3.78 18.39
N ASP A 93 -14.26 -2.76 17.74
CA ASP A 93 -15.48 -2.86 16.94
C ASP A 93 -15.26 -3.63 15.63
N ALA A 94 -14.04 -3.55 15.09
CA ALA A 94 -13.62 -4.29 13.90
C ALA A 94 -12.09 -4.49 13.88
N ILE A 95 -11.65 -5.48 13.10
CA ILE A 95 -10.25 -5.81 12.90
C ILE A 95 -9.90 -5.67 11.43
N TYR A 96 -8.77 -5.02 11.13
CA TYR A 96 -8.14 -5.04 9.82
C TYR A 96 -6.87 -5.89 9.88
N ILE A 97 -6.84 -7.01 9.15
CA ILE A 97 -5.66 -7.88 9.04
C ILE A 97 -4.96 -7.51 7.73
N ALA A 98 -3.82 -6.81 7.83
CA ALA A 98 -3.10 -6.31 6.67
C ALA A 98 -2.15 -7.35 6.05
N THR A 99 -1.87 -8.45 6.76
CA THR A 99 -0.97 -9.51 6.27
C THR A 99 -1.53 -10.89 6.61
N GLU A 100 -1.47 -11.78 5.64
CA GLU A 100 -2.04 -13.14 5.66
C GLU A 100 -1.14 -14.22 6.27
N GLY A 101 -0.07 -13.82 6.96
CA GLY A 101 0.86 -14.73 7.62
C GLY A 101 0.27 -15.51 8.81
N PRO A 102 1.09 -16.33 9.49
CA PRO A 102 0.63 -17.20 10.58
C PRO A 102 -0.06 -16.45 11.73
N MET A 103 0.43 -15.23 12.05
CA MET A 103 -0.19 -14.35 13.05
C MET A 103 -1.58 -13.88 12.58
N GLY A 104 -1.68 -13.39 11.33
CA GLY A 104 -2.94 -12.94 10.73
C GLY A 104 -3.98 -14.06 10.66
N TYR A 105 -3.57 -15.27 10.26
CA TYR A 105 -4.45 -16.43 10.25
C TYR A 105 -5.00 -16.77 11.65
N THR A 106 -4.12 -16.78 12.66
CA THR A 106 -4.52 -17.04 14.04
C THR A 106 -5.45 -15.95 14.58
N ALA A 107 -5.16 -14.69 14.24
CA ALA A 107 -5.99 -13.56 14.61
C ALA A 107 -7.40 -13.63 14.02
N ASN A 108 -7.55 -14.02 12.75
CA ASN A 108 -8.87 -14.23 12.13
C ASN A 108 -9.68 -15.31 12.86
N ARG A 109 -9.04 -16.41 13.28
CA ARG A 109 -9.71 -17.45 14.08
C ARG A 109 -10.14 -16.96 15.46
N VAL A 110 -9.31 -16.15 16.12
CA VAL A 110 -9.65 -15.54 17.43
C VAL A 110 -10.77 -14.54 17.27
N ALA A 111 -10.73 -13.68 16.25
CA ALA A 111 -11.78 -12.71 15.95
C ALA A 111 -13.15 -13.39 15.76
N LYS A 112 -13.21 -14.51 15.02
CA LYS A 112 -14.42 -15.32 14.86
C LYS A 112 -14.95 -15.85 16.19
N GLN A 113 -14.06 -16.30 17.09
CA GLN A 113 -14.48 -16.77 18.44
C GLN A 113 -15.04 -15.63 19.31
N LEU A 114 -14.59 -14.39 19.07
CA LEU A 114 -15.04 -13.21 19.79
C LEU A 114 -16.19 -12.46 19.06
N ASN A 115 -16.65 -12.97 17.92
CA ASN A 115 -17.65 -12.34 17.05
C ASN A 115 -17.27 -10.90 16.62
N ILE A 116 -15.98 -10.65 16.38
CA ILE A 116 -15.49 -9.38 15.88
C ILE A 116 -15.36 -9.45 14.35
N PRO A 117 -15.97 -8.53 13.58
CA PRO A 117 -15.88 -8.52 12.13
C PRO A 117 -14.44 -8.20 11.68
N VAL A 118 -14.01 -8.84 10.58
CA VAL A 118 -12.65 -8.72 10.04
C VAL A 118 -12.69 -8.28 8.59
N LEU A 119 -11.95 -7.24 8.24
CA LEU A 119 -11.48 -6.97 6.87
C LEU A 119 -10.05 -7.48 6.73
N SER A 120 -9.69 -7.94 5.55
CA SER A 120 -8.32 -8.31 5.23
C SER A 120 -7.76 -7.43 4.11
N GLY A 121 -6.46 -7.15 4.15
CA GLY A 121 -5.73 -6.43 3.11
C GLY A 121 -4.93 -7.39 2.24
N PHE A 122 -4.99 -7.23 0.95
CA PHE A 122 -4.15 -7.95 0.00
C PHE A 122 -3.09 -6.99 -0.54
N HIS A 123 -1.89 -7.05 0.05
CA HIS A 123 -0.80 -6.12 -0.24
C HIS A 123 0.37 -6.75 -0.99
N THR A 124 0.23 -8.02 -1.37
CA THR A 124 1.29 -8.79 -2.03
C THR A 124 1.08 -8.81 -3.54
N ASN A 125 2.13 -8.57 -4.31
CA ASN A 125 2.09 -8.76 -5.76
C ASN A 125 2.39 -10.22 -6.09
N PHE A 126 1.39 -11.07 -5.86
CA PHE A 126 1.56 -12.51 -5.85
C PHE A 126 1.88 -13.10 -7.23
N HIS A 127 1.33 -12.51 -8.33
CA HIS A 127 1.64 -12.95 -9.69
C HIS A 127 3.14 -12.92 -10.01
N GLN A 128 3.85 -11.90 -9.53
CA GLN A 128 5.28 -11.76 -9.79
C GLN A 128 6.14 -12.66 -8.92
N TYR A 129 5.67 -12.99 -7.71
CA TYR A 129 6.34 -13.96 -6.85
C TYR A 129 6.39 -15.35 -7.52
N ILE A 130 5.38 -15.68 -8.27
CA ILE A 130 5.22 -16.98 -8.93
C ILE A 130 5.99 -17.06 -10.24
N GLU A 131 5.92 -16.03 -11.09
CA GLU A 131 6.66 -15.98 -12.36
C GLU A 131 8.18 -16.05 -12.14
N HIS A 132 8.69 -15.44 -11.07
CA HIS A 132 10.12 -15.45 -10.75
C HIS A 132 10.61 -16.75 -10.11
N TYR A 133 9.77 -17.49 -9.40
CA TYR A 133 10.21 -18.69 -8.67
C TYR A 133 9.88 -20.02 -9.35
N HIS A 134 9.26 -20.07 -10.53
CA HIS A 134 8.91 -21.27 -11.29
C HIS A 134 8.26 -22.38 -10.42
N LEU A 135 7.40 -22.00 -9.46
CA LEU A 135 6.89 -22.90 -8.41
C LEU A 135 5.71 -23.78 -8.85
N GLY A 136 5.30 -23.79 -10.11
CA GLY A 136 4.33 -24.71 -10.73
C GLY A 136 3.20 -25.24 -9.83
N ALA A 137 3.38 -26.42 -9.24
CA ALA A 137 2.36 -27.05 -8.39
C ALA A 137 2.13 -26.34 -7.04
N PHE A 138 3.12 -25.63 -6.49
CA PHE A 138 3.00 -24.87 -5.25
C PHE A 138 2.19 -23.56 -5.42
N GLU A 139 2.10 -23.04 -6.63
CA GLU A 139 1.30 -21.87 -6.98
C GLU A 139 -0.17 -22.08 -6.61
N ASN A 140 -0.75 -23.17 -7.09
CA ASN A 140 -2.15 -23.52 -6.82
C ASN A 140 -2.42 -23.68 -5.30
N LEU A 141 -1.44 -24.21 -4.57
CA LEU A 141 -1.59 -24.37 -3.11
C LEU A 141 -1.57 -23.02 -2.39
N ALA A 142 -0.68 -22.13 -2.79
CA ALA A 142 -0.60 -20.78 -2.21
C ALA A 142 -1.87 -19.95 -2.53
N TYR A 143 -2.37 -19.99 -3.77
CA TYR A 143 -3.65 -19.36 -4.12
C TYR A 143 -4.82 -19.95 -3.34
N ARG A 144 -4.87 -21.26 -3.15
CA ARG A 144 -5.91 -21.91 -2.34
C ARG A 144 -5.86 -21.45 -0.89
N TYR A 145 -4.65 -21.31 -0.31
CA TYR A 145 -4.47 -20.79 1.04
C TYR A 145 -4.95 -19.34 1.14
N LEU A 146 -4.48 -18.45 0.26
CA LEU A 146 -4.85 -17.04 0.25
C LEU A 146 -6.35 -16.85 0.07
N ARG A 147 -6.93 -17.51 -0.94
CA ARG A 147 -8.38 -17.47 -1.17
C ARG A 147 -9.14 -17.97 0.04
N HIS A 148 -8.73 -19.09 0.64
CA HIS A 148 -9.36 -19.61 1.84
C HIS A 148 -9.29 -18.62 3.01
N PHE A 149 -8.13 -17.97 3.21
CA PHE A 149 -7.96 -16.98 4.27
C PHE A 149 -8.86 -15.75 4.03
N HIS A 150 -8.79 -15.16 2.85
CA HIS A 150 -9.52 -13.93 2.53
C HIS A 150 -11.05 -14.16 2.49
N ASN A 151 -11.52 -15.25 1.90
CA ASN A 151 -12.95 -15.57 1.87
C ASN A 151 -13.52 -15.93 3.27
N GLN A 152 -12.69 -16.06 4.28
CA GLN A 152 -13.15 -16.20 5.68
C GLN A 152 -13.32 -14.85 6.39
N THR A 153 -12.95 -13.74 5.78
CA THR A 153 -13.17 -12.38 6.31
C THR A 153 -14.44 -11.78 5.72
N ALA A 154 -14.92 -10.67 6.27
CA ALA A 154 -16.11 -10.00 5.77
C ALA A 154 -15.86 -9.29 4.41
N GLY A 155 -14.60 -8.98 4.11
CA GLY A 155 -14.19 -8.43 2.82
C GLY A 155 -12.67 -8.33 2.70
N THR A 156 -12.21 -8.28 1.45
CA THR A 156 -10.79 -8.15 1.09
C THR A 156 -10.54 -6.80 0.43
N LEU A 157 -9.58 -6.05 0.94
CA LEU A 157 -9.20 -4.74 0.41
C LEU A 157 -7.96 -4.87 -0.47
N VAL A 158 -8.04 -4.34 -1.67
CA VAL A 158 -6.95 -4.31 -2.67
C VAL A 158 -6.67 -2.88 -3.12
N PRO A 159 -5.43 -2.53 -3.53
CA PRO A 159 -5.10 -1.16 -3.88
C PRO A 159 -5.63 -0.69 -5.25
N THR A 160 -5.97 -1.59 -6.18
CA THR A 160 -6.33 -1.23 -7.56
C THR A 160 -7.50 -2.04 -8.10
N ASN A 161 -8.23 -1.50 -9.10
CA ASN A 161 -9.30 -2.20 -9.80
C ASN A 161 -8.76 -3.41 -10.60
N ASN A 162 -7.57 -3.31 -11.18
CA ASN A 162 -6.95 -4.42 -11.89
C ASN A 162 -6.71 -5.61 -10.94
N GLN A 163 -6.23 -5.35 -9.73
CA GLN A 163 -6.03 -6.39 -8.72
C GLN A 163 -7.35 -6.96 -8.21
N LYS A 164 -8.39 -6.11 -8.03
CA LYS A 164 -9.74 -6.57 -7.71
C LYS A 164 -10.24 -7.56 -8.75
N SER A 165 -10.24 -7.18 -10.02
CA SER A 165 -10.71 -8.03 -11.11
C SER A 165 -9.93 -9.34 -11.21
N ALA A 166 -8.61 -9.28 -11.02
CA ALA A 166 -7.77 -10.49 -11.00
C ALA A 166 -8.16 -11.44 -9.85
N LEU A 167 -8.31 -10.93 -8.62
CA LEU A 167 -8.68 -11.76 -7.48
C LEU A 167 -10.09 -12.36 -7.61
N GLU A 168 -11.06 -11.58 -8.11
CA GLU A 168 -12.42 -12.07 -8.39
C GLU A 168 -12.41 -13.23 -9.40
N GLN A 169 -11.59 -13.16 -10.46
CA GLN A 169 -11.39 -14.26 -11.41
C GLN A 169 -10.81 -15.53 -10.76
N TYR A 170 -9.99 -15.37 -9.72
CA TYR A 170 -9.46 -16.49 -8.93
C TYR A 170 -10.40 -16.98 -7.81
N GLY A 171 -11.63 -16.45 -7.74
CA GLY A 171 -12.66 -16.87 -6.79
C GLY A 171 -12.49 -16.29 -5.38
N PHE A 172 -11.92 -15.09 -5.28
CA PHE A 172 -11.99 -14.32 -4.04
C PHE A 172 -13.34 -13.60 -3.96
N ASP A 173 -13.97 -13.65 -2.79
CA ASP A 173 -15.27 -13.05 -2.53
C ASP A 173 -15.12 -11.66 -1.88
N ASN A 174 -16.12 -10.79 -2.09
CA ASN A 174 -16.24 -9.48 -1.43
C ASN A 174 -14.97 -8.62 -1.53
N VAL A 175 -14.38 -8.54 -2.73
CA VAL A 175 -13.19 -7.71 -2.99
C VAL A 175 -13.60 -6.25 -3.22
N SER A 176 -13.00 -5.34 -2.45
CA SER A 176 -13.22 -3.90 -2.56
C SER A 176 -11.90 -3.16 -2.75
N VAL A 177 -11.94 -2.04 -3.47
CA VAL A 177 -10.74 -1.21 -3.68
C VAL A 177 -10.58 -0.25 -2.51
N LEU A 178 -9.41 -0.31 -1.88
CA LEU A 178 -8.88 0.71 -0.99
C LEU A 178 -7.54 1.18 -1.56
N SER A 179 -7.58 2.23 -2.36
CA SER A 179 -6.38 2.81 -2.99
C SER A 179 -5.45 3.42 -1.93
N ARG A 180 -4.30 3.92 -2.36
CA ARG A 180 -3.36 4.61 -1.47
C ARG A 180 -3.41 6.10 -1.73
N GLY A 181 -3.35 6.87 -0.66
CA GLY A 181 -3.31 8.32 -0.74
C GLY A 181 -1.91 8.86 -1.01
N VAL A 182 -1.85 10.13 -1.35
CA VAL A 182 -0.61 10.90 -1.41
C VAL A 182 -0.64 12.05 -0.41
N ASP A 183 0.51 12.36 0.16
CA ASP A 183 0.68 13.53 1.03
C ASP A 183 0.93 14.76 0.16
N SER A 184 -0.13 15.45 -0.23
CA SER A 184 -0.08 16.66 -1.07
C SER A 184 0.43 17.91 -0.34
N GLN A 185 0.65 17.86 0.98
CA GLN A 185 1.35 18.92 1.72
C GLN A 185 2.86 18.76 1.60
N LEU A 186 3.34 17.53 1.68
CA LEU A 186 4.74 17.20 1.48
C LEU A 186 5.11 17.29 0.00
N PHE A 187 4.38 16.58 -0.87
CA PHE A 187 4.61 16.56 -2.32
C PHE A 187 3.75 17.61 -3.01
N SER A 188 4.39 18.68 -3.47
CA SER A 188 3.71 19.84 -4.08
C SER A 188 4.63 20.54 -5.07
N PRO A 189 4.11 21.12 -6.18
CA PRO A 189 4.89 21.92 -7.09
C PRO A 189 5.60 23.10 -6.42
N SER A 190 5.07 23.60 -5.30
CA SER A 190 5.68 24.69 -4.51
C SER A 190 7.02 24.33 -3.88
N LYS A 191 7.40 23.05 -3.87
CA LYS A 191 8.71 22.57 -3.39
C LYS A 191 9.81 22.67 -4.45
N ARG A 192 9.50 23.12 -5.68
CA ARG A 192 10.51 23.31 -6.75
C ARG A 192 11.62 24.20 -6.26
N CYS A 193 12.86 23.77 -6.50
CA CYS A 193 14.06 24.44 -6.02
C CYS A 193 15.00 24.77 -7.20
N GLU A 194 15.07 26.04 -7.57
CA GLU A 194 15.90 26.49 -8.69
C GLU A 194 17.39 26.34 -8.40
N GLN A 195 17.81 26.43 -7.11
CA GLN A 195 19.20 26.15 -6.75
C GLN A 195 19.56 24.67 -7.04
N LEU A 196 18.68 23.73 -6.71
CA LEU A 196 18.89 22.31 -7.01
C LEU A 196 18.94 22.05 -8.52
N ARG A 197 18.11 22.75 -9.31
CA ARG A 197 18.16 22.68 -10.77
C ARG A 197 19.47 23.24 -11.33
N ALA A 198 19.97 24.33 -10.77
CA ALA A 198 21.26 24.88 -11.14
C ALA A 198 22.42 23.93 -10.82
N GLU A 199 22.36 23.22 -9.70
CA GLU A 199 23.31 22.14 -9.34
C GLU A 199 23.28 20.98 -10.36
N TRP A 200 22.13 20.70 -10.97
CA TRP A 200 21.98 19.75 -12.08
C TRP A 200 22.46 20.29 -13.42
N GLY A 201 22.85 21.56 -13.46
CA GLY A 201 23.29 22.24 -14.68
C GLY A 201 22.14 22.64 -15.61
N LEU A 202 20.93 22.81 -15.07
CA LEU A 202 19.72 23.22 -15.78
C LEU A 202 19.48 24.72 -15.64
N LYS A 203 19.03 25.35 -16.73
CA LYS A 203 18.46 26.70 -16.77
C LYS A 203 16.93 26.62 -16.58
N GLU A 204 16.28 27.79 -16.53
CA GLU A 204 14.85 27.90 -16.24
C GLU A 204 13.96 27.06 -17.19
N ASP A 205 14.24 27.11 -18.49
CA ASP A 205 13.45 26.45 -19.54
C ASP A 205 13.95 25.04 -19.92
N ASP A 206 15.07 24.58 -19.32
CA ASP A 206 15.59 23.25 -19.62
C ASP A 206 14.73 22.18 -18.95
N ILE A 207 14.65 20.97 -19.54
CA ILE A 207 13.81 19.87 -19.05
C ILE A 207 14.66 18.85 -18.28
N ALA A 208 14.17 18.47 -17.08
CA ALA A 208 14.70 17.39 -16.29
C ALA A 208 13.80 16.16 -16.38
N LEU A 209 14.29 15.08 -16.95
CA LEU A 209 13.75 13.75 -16.70
C LEU A 209 14.16 13.31 -15.30
N ILE A 210 13.27 12.67 -14.55
CA ILE A 210 13.58 12.20 -13.20
C ILE A 210 13.04 10.80 -13.00
N TYR A 211 13.82 9.95 -12.33
CA TYR A 211 13.41 8.66 -11.78
C TYR A 211 13.60 8.67 -10.27
N VAL A 212 12.63 8.16 -9.54
CA VAL A 212 12.69 8.00 -8.09
C VAL A 212 12.30 6.57 -7.73
N GLY A 213 13.15 5.87 -6.99
CA GLY A 213 12.86 4.52 -6.53
C GLY A 213 14.11 3.66 -6.32
N ARG A 214 13.89 2.38 -6.06
CA ARG A 214 14.98 1.40 -5.97
C ARG A 214 15.63 1.22 -7.34
N ILE A 215 16.95 1.34 -7.40
CA ILE A 215 17.73 1.21 -8.63
C ILE A 215 18.12 -0.27 -8.83
N ALA A 216 17.21 -1.04 -9.41
CA ALA A 216 17.30 -2.50 -9.53
C ALA A 216 16.63 -3.00 -10.83
N ASN A 217 17.00 -4.23 -11.25
CA ASN A 217 16.51 -4.82 -12.51
C ASN A 217 14.99 -4.91 -12.58
N GLU A 218 14.35 -5.29 -11.49
CA GLU A 218 12.90 -5.44 -11.42
C GLU A 218 12.14 -4.11 -11.63
N LYS A 219 12.84 -2.98 -11.53
CA LYS A 219 12.28 -1.65 -11.81
C LYS A 219 12.49 -1.19 -13.26
N ASN A 220 13.11 -2.03 -14.07
CA ASN A 220 13.32 -1.79 -15.51
C ASN A 220 14.01 -0.44 -15.83
N ILE A 221 14.92 0.00 -14.94
CA ILE A 221 15.61 1.29 -15.05
C ILE A 221 16.37 1.44 -16.37
N GLN A 222 16.82 0.33 -16.99
CA GLN A 222 17.52 0.33 -18.24
C GLN A 222 16.68 0.94 -19.38
N LEU A 223 15.36 0.73 -19.37
CA LEU A 223 14.48 1.35 -20.37
C LEU A 223 14.46 2.88 -20.24
N ALA A 224 14.41 3.42 -19.01
CA ALA A 224 14.49 4.86 -18.82
C ALA A 224 15.84 5.44 -19.25
N LEU A 225 16.93 4.71 -18.99
CA LEU A 225 18.28 5.10 -19.44
C LEU A 225 18.39 5.07 -20.96
N SER A 226 17.88 4.05 -21.63
CA SER A 226 17.89 3.92 -23.09
C SER A 226 17.08 5.06 -23.74
N ALA A 227 15.87 5.31 -23.24
CA ALA A 227 15.04 6.42 -23.72
C ALA A 227 15.75 7.79 -23.55
N TYR A 228 16.40 8.01 -22.41
CA TYR A 228 17.17 9.23 -22.19
C TYR A 228 18.33 9.37 -23.17
N GLN A 229 19.13 8.29 -23.40
CA GLN A 229 20.28 8.35 -24.30
C GLN A 229 19.85 8.65 -25.75
N GLU A 230 18.77 8.04 -26.22
CA GLU A 230 18.21 8.31 -27.55
C GLU A 230 17.78 9.77 -27.69
N LEU A 231 16.97 10.28 -26.73
CA LEU A 231 16.41 11.63 -26.82
C LEU A 231 17.44 12.74 -26.59
N LYS A 232 18.51 12.44 -25.86
CA LYS A 232 19.59 13.40 -25.63
C LYS A 232 20.42 13.70 -26.89
N GLU A 233 20.45 12.81 -27.88
CA GLU A 233 21.13 13.07 -29.16
C GLU A 233 20.49 14.26 -29.86
N ASP A 234 19.17 14.43 -29.76
CA ASP A 234 18.40 15.53 -30.36
C ASP A 234 18.37 16.79 -29.46
N ASP A 235 18.37 16.61 -28.14
CA ASP A 235 18.39 17.72 -27.16
C ASP A 235 19.53 17.55 -26.12
N PRO A 236 20.74 18.11 -26.38
CA PRO A 236 21.86 18.01 -25.43
C PRO A 236 21.65 18.70 -24.09
N LYS A 237 20.61 19.55 -23.94
CA LYS A 237 20.28 20.21 -22.67
C LYS A 237 19.46 19.31 -21.77
N LEU A 238 18.84 18.27 -22.32
CA LEU A 238 18.07 17.29 -21.54
C LEU A 238 18.95 16.66 -20.44
N LYS A 239 18.46 16.60 -19.23
CA LYS A 239 19.14 15.96 -18.10
C LYS A 239 18.31 14.81 -17.56
N PHE A 240 18.99 13.77 -17.08
CA PHE A 240 18.33 12.69 -16.37
C PHE A 240 18.85 12.58 -14.93
N VAL A 241 17.92 12.66 -13.98
CA VAL A 241 18.19 12.66 -12.54
C VAL A 241 17.69 11.36 -11.93
N LEU A 242 18.59 10.63 -11.26
CA LEU A 242 18.27 9.40 -10.52
C LEU A 242 18.27 9.67 -9.02
N VAL A 243 17.13 9.44 -8.38
CA VAL A 243 16.97 9.55 -6.93
C VAL A 243 16.66 8.17 -6.35
N GLY A 244 17.52 7.67 -5.48
CA GLY A 244 17.39 6.37 -4.86
C GLY A 244 18.69 5.63 -4.73
N ASP A 245 18.61 4.37 -4.32
CA ASP A 245 19.72 3.47 -4.16
C ASP A 245 19.35 2.05 -4.63
N GLY A 246 20.34 1.21 -4.88
CA GLY A 246 20.10 -0.16 -5.28
C GLY A 246 21.29 -0.83 -5.95
N PRO A 247 21.16 -2.13 -6.25
CA PRO A 247 22.28 -2.96 -6.75
C PRO A 247 22.87 -2.47 -8.08
N LEU A 248 22.10 -1.78 -8.92
CA LEU A 248 22.56 -1.27 -10.20
C LEU A 248 23.27 0.09 -10.15
N LEU A 249 23.22 0.80 -9.02
CA LEU A 249 23.70 2.20 -8.92
C LEU A 249 25.17 2.34 -9.33
N ASN A 250 26.05 1.43 -8.89
CA ASN A 250 27.47 1.49 -9.23
C ASN A 250 27.73 1.23 -10.72
N SER A 251 27.02 0.32 -11.34
CA SER A 251 27.11 0.05 -12.77
C SER A 251 26.66 1.25 -13.59
N ILE A 252 25.51 1.85 -13.22
CA ILE A 252 24.99 3.06 -13.89
C ILE A 252 25.99 4.22 -13.77
N ARG A 253 26.56 4.46 -12.58
CA ARG A 253 27.57 5.49 -12.36
C ARG A 253 28.83 5.31 -13.24
N GLN A 254 29.19 4.09 -13.56
CA GLN A 254 30.34 3.80 -14.44
C GLN A 254 30.01 3.98 -15.92
N GLN A 255 28.83 3.54 -16.35
CA GLN A 255 28.43 3.48 -17.75
C GLN A 255 27.80 4.81 -18.26
N HIS A 256 27.08 5.54 -17.40
CA HIS A 256 26.32 6.74 -17.74
C HIS A 256 26.84 7.94 -16.95
N LYS A 257 27.96 8.52 -17.41
CA LYS A 257 28.64 9.65 -16.71
C LYS A 257 27.86 10.95 -16.72
N ASP A 258 26.91 11.08 -17.60
CA ASP A 258 26.04 12.23 -17.84
C ASP A 258 24.73 12.19 -17.03
N VAL A 259 24.45 11.05 -16.38
CA VAL A 259 23.29 10.89 -15.50
C VAL A 259 23.61 11.45 -14.09
N ILE A 260 22.73 12.27 -13.59
CA ILE A 260 22.85 12.90 -12.26
C ILE A 260 22.33 11.94 -11.19
N ILE A 261 23.20 11.50 -10.31
CA ILE A 261 22.89 10.51 -9.26
C ILE A 261 22.83 11.22 -7.91
N CYS A 262 21.64 11.35 -7.34
CA CYS A 262 21.38 12.06 -6.08
C CYS A 262 21.40 11.15 -4.84
N GLY A 263 21.48 9.81 -5.03
CA GLY A 263 21.38 8.85 -3.91
C GLY A 263 20.01 8.82 -3.28
N MET A 264 19.91 8.15 -2.12
CA MET A 264 18.64 8.05 -1.36
C MET A 264 18.26 9.40 -0.77
N GLN A 265 17.02 9.82 -1.03
CA GLN A 265 16.42 11.02 -0.46
C GLN A 265 15.12 10.68 0.29
N THR A 266 14.77 11.44 1.31
CA THR A 266 13.56 11.24 2.12
C THR A 266 12.94 12.58 2.52
N GLY A 267 11.65 12.57 2.91
CA GLY A 267 10.95 13.74 3.43
C GLY A 267 11.04 14.96 2.50
N GLU A 268 11.32 16.12 3.07
CA GLU A 268 11.42 17.40 2.35
C GLU A 268 12.47 17.40 1.22
N ALA A 269 13.60 16.71 1.43
CA ALA A 269 14.62 16.61 0.39
C ALA A 269 14.09 15.83 -0.81
N LEU A 270 13.39 14.71 -0.60
CA LEU A 270 12.75 13.95 -1.66
C LEU A 270 11.68 14.78 -2.40
N ALA A 271 10.85 15.52 -1.66
CA ALA A 271 9.82 16.37 -2.24
C ALA A 271 10.42 17.48 -3.14
N LYS A 272 11.54 18.07 -2.72
CA LYS A 272 12.29 19.04 -3.54
C LYS A 272 12.81 18.41 -4.84
N HIS A 273 13.33 17.17 -4.77
CA HIS A 273 13.82 16.48 -5.97
C HIS A 273 12.68 16.22 -6.96
N TYR A 274 11.55 15.70 -6.50
CA TYR A 274 10.38 15.52 -7.37
C TYR A 274 9.98 16.86 -8.01
N ALA A 275 9.67 17.87 -7.22
CA ALA A 275 9.17 19.15 -7.73
C ALA A 275 10.15 19.89 -8.65
N SER A 276 11.44 19.58 -8.56
CA SER A 276 12.48 20.14 -9.42
C SER A 276 12.65 19.39 -10.74
N GLY A 277 12.01 18.23 -10.93
CA GLY A 277 11.87 17.53 -12.20
C GLY A 277 10.75 18.12 -13.07
N ASP A 278 10.63 17.61 -14.29
CA ASP A 278 9.58 17.98 -15.23
C ASP A 278 8.81 16.78 -15.76
N ILE A 279 9.50 15.71 -16.14
CA ILE A 279 8.92 14.44 -16.60
C ILE A 279 9.43 13.31 -15.71
N PHE A 280 8.51 12.59 -15.10
CA PHE A 280 8.81 11.44 -14.25
C PHE A 280 8.76 10.16 -15.08
N LEU A 281 9.86 9.43 -15.15
CA LEU A 281 9.97 8.16 -15.86
C LEU A 281 9.80 6.99 -14.92
N PHE A 282 8.75 6.19 -15.12
CA PHE A 282 8.48 5.02 -14.29
C PHE A 282 8.21 3.76 -15.13
N PRO A 283 9.27 3.11 -15.66
CA PRO A 283 9.16 1.93 -16.52
C PRO A 283 8.94 0.62 -15.77
N SER A 284 8.54 0.67 -14.48
CA SER A 284 8.35 -0.52 -13.67
C SER A 284 7.13 -1.33 -14.11
N LYS A 285 7.30 -2.66 -14.18
CA LYS A 285 6.25 -3.64 -14.49
C LYS A 285 5.89 -4.48 -13.25
N THR A 286 6.47 -4.17 -12.06
CA THR A 286 6.49 -5.09 -10.90
C THR A 286 6.02 -4.47 -9.59
N ASP A 287 5.39 -3.32 -9.61
CA ASP A 287 4.92 -2.66 -8.39
C ASP A 287 3.56 -3.19 -7.92
N THR A 288 3.38 -3.38 -6.62
CA THR A 288 2.07 -3.66 -6.04
C THR A 288 1.12 -2.47 -6.18
N PHE A 289 1.64 -1.26 -6.03
CA PHE A 289 0.91 -0.02 -6.27
C PHE A 289 1.79 1.03 -6.98
N GLY A 290 2.99 1.33 -6.47
CA GLY A 290 3.89 2.35 -7.01
C GLY A 290 3.53 3.76 -6.52
N ASN A 291 3.63 4.00 -5.21
CA ASN A 291 3.36 5.32 -4.59
C ASN A 291 4.11 6.47 -5.27
N VAL A 292 5.28 6.18 -5.83
CA VAL A 292 6.12 7.15 -6.56
C VAL A 292 5.40 7.82 -7.73
N VAL A 293 4.42 7.14 -8.35
CA VAL A 293 3.56 7.70 -9.41
C VAL A 293 2.70 8.83 -8.85
N THR A 294 1.99 8.57 -7.74
CA THR A 294 1.12 9.57 -7.11
C THR A 294 1.91 10.70 -6.46
N GLU A 295 3.12 10.42 -5.93
CA GLU A 295 4.05 11.42 -5.42
C GLU A 295 4.55 12.35 -6.54
N ALA A 296 4.89 11.80 -7.71
CA ALA A 296 5.27 12.56 -8.90
C ALA A 296 4.12 13.45 -9.39
N MET A 297 2.90 12.89 -9.51
CA MET A 297 1.70 13.66 -9.88
C MET A 297 1.44 14.81 -8.91
N ALA A 298 1.53 14.56 -7.60
CA ALA A 298 1.34 15.56 -6.55
C ALA A 298 2.42 16.65 -6.58
N SER A 299 3.63 16.31 -7.03
CA SER A 299 4.73 17.27 -7.23
C SER A 299 4.62 18.05 -8.55
N GLY A 300 3.57 17.82 -9.35
CA GLY A 300 3.33 18.51 -10.60
C GLY A 300 4.22 18.05 -11.76
N LEU A 301 4.60 16.79 -11.82
CA LEU A 301 5.33 16.21 -12.93
C LEU A 301 4.40 15.55 -13.95
N ALA A 302 4.81 15.57 -15.21
CA ALA A 302 4.22 14.70 -16.22
C ALA A 302 4.78 13.27 -16.04
N VAL A 303 3.90 12.32 -15.73
CA VAL A 303 4.30 10.93 -15.52
C VAL A 303 4.25 10.17 -16.84
N VAL A 304 5.32 9.45 -17.18
CA VAL A 304 5.36 8.44 -18.25
C VAL A 304 5.55 7.07 -17.58
N SER A 305 4.60 6.15 -17.78
CA SER A 305 4.59 4.84 -17.12
C SER A 305 3.89 3.80 -17.98
N PHE A 306 4.08 2.52 -17.67
CA PHE A 306 3.19 1.49 -18.16
C PHE A 306 1.80 1.60 -17.53
N ASN A 307 0.76 1.19 -18.26
CA ASN A 307 -0.63 1.15 -17.80
C ASN A 307 -0.84 0.02 -16.78
N TYR A 308 -0.27 0.20 -15.59
CA TYR A 308 -0.22 -0.82 -14.55
C TYR A 308 -0.21 -0.18 -13.16
N ALA A 309 -0.71 -0.88 -12.16
CA ALA A 309 -0.72 -0.49 -10.76
C ALA A 309 -1.29 0.94 -10.53
N ALA A 310 -0.59 1.85 -9.85
CA ALA A 310 -1.10 3.22 -9.60
C ALA A 310 -1.32 4.01 -10.90
N ALA A 311 -0.53 3.78 -11.94
CA ALA A 311 -0.72 4.47 -13.22
C ALA A 311 -2.05 4.09 -13.87
N SER A 312 -2.45 2.81 -13.84
CA SER A 312 -3.75 2.37 -14.38
C SER A 312 -4.95 2.90 -13.58
N GLU A 313 -4.78 3.22 -12.30
CA GLU A 313 -5.83 3.79 -11.46
C GLU A 313 -5.97 5.31 -11.62
N HIS A 314 -4.86 6.02 -11.78
CA HIS A 314 -4.82 7.46 -11.61
C HIS A 314 -4.49 8.24 -12.89
N ILE A 315 -3.90 7.59 -13.91
CA ILE A 315 -3.51 8.27 -15.14
C ILE A 315 -4.54 8.03 -16.25
N LYS A 316 -5.06 9.13 -16.79
CA LYS A 316 -5.79 9.19 -18.05
C LYS A 316 -4.83 9.66 -19.15
N HIS A 317 -4.50 8.75 -20.06
CA HIS A 317 -3.52 8.98 -21.12
C HIS A 317 -3.77 10.28 -21.89
N GLY A 318 -2.74 11.09 -22.04
CA GLY A 318 -2.77 12.39 -22.75
C GLY A 318 -3.50 13.51 -22.01
N ILE A 319 -4.04 13.25 -20.79
CA ILE A 319 -4.75 14.24 -19.98
C ILE A 319 -3.95 14.65 -18.74
N ASN A 320 -3.59 13.68 -17.89
CA ASN A 320 -2.85 13.92 -16.64
C ASN A 320 -1.61 13.01 -16.49
N GLY A 321 -1.15 12.42 -17.59
CA GLY A 321 0.02 11.58 -17.71
C GLY A 321 0.00 10.82 -19.01
N MET A 322 1.07 10.08 -19.29
CA MET A 322 1.23 9.23 -20.47
C MET A 322 1.38 7.79 -20.00
N VAL A 323 0.52 6.90 -20.48
CA VAL A 323 0.61 5.46 -20.20
C VAL A 323 0.87 4.67 -21.46
N CYS A 324 1.63 3.60 -21.33
CA CYS A 324 2.04 2.68 -22.38
C CYS A 324 1.56 1.26 -22.08
N ASP A 325 1.42 0.43 -23.10
CA ASP A 325 1.13 -0.98 -22.93
C ASP A 325 2.31 -1.72 -22.32
N LEU A 326 2.07 -2.65 -21.39
CA LEU A 326 3.09 -3.36 -20.61
C LEU A 326 4.20 -4.03 -21.43
N ASN A 327 3.92 -4.42 -22.69
CA ASN A 327 4.86 -5.12 -23.56
C ASN A 327 5.39 -4.25 -24.70
N ASN A 328 5.21 -2.93 -24.61
CA ASN A 328 5.63 -2.01 -25.66
C ASN A 328 6.65 -0.99 -25.15
N ASP A 329 7.92 -1.43 -25.07
CA ASP A 329 9.01 -0.61 -24.58
C ASP A 329 9.30 0.58 -25.52
N GLN A 330 9.09 0.45 -26.85
CA GLN A 330 9.25 1.55 -27.80
C GLN A 330 8.21 2.65 -27.53
N GLN A 331 6.96 2.28 -27.27
CA GLN A 331 5.92 3.26 -26.92
C GLN A 331 6.32 4.12 -25.71
N PHE A 332 7.10 3.56 -24.76
CA PHE A 332 7.55 4.32 -23.60
C PHE A 332 8.48 5.49 -24.01
N ALA A 333 9.46 5.24 -24.88
CA ALA A 333 10.33 6.29 -25.43
C ALA A 333 9.55 7.29 -26.27
N ASP A 334 8.62 6.84 -27.13
CA ASP A 334 7.77 7.69 -27.99
C ASP A 334 6.90 8.64 -27.15
N GLN A 335 6.40 8.22 -25.97
CA GLN A 335 5.62 9.08 -25.10
C GLN A 335 6.50 10.19 -24.46
N VAL A 336 7.75 9.90 -24.11
CA VAL A 336 8.69 10.91 -23.61
C VAL A 336 8.99 11.91 -24.73
N ALA A 337 9.32 11.46 -25.95
CA ALA A 337 9.54 12.30 -27.12
C ALA A 337 8.33 13.21 -27.38
N THR A 338 7.12 12.65 -27.34
CA THR A 338 5.88 13.43 -27.53
C THR A 338 5.75 14.59 -26.55
N LEU A 339 6.16 14.41 -25.29
CA LEU A 339 6.11 15.48 -24.29
C LEU A 339 7.18 16.55 -24.53
N LEU A 340 8.36 16.16 -25.01
CA LEU A 340 9.46 17.10 -25.36
C LEU A 340 9.08 17.94 -26.58
N ASP A 341 8.47 17.34 -27.59
CA ASP A 341 8.04 18.01 -28.83
C ASP A 341 6.82 18.92 -28.64
N ARG A 342 6.05 18.75 -27.55
CA ARG A 342 4.79 19.47 -27.30
C ARG A 342 4.79 20.17 -25.93
N PRO A 343 5.48 21.31 -25.76
CA PRO A 343 5.58 21.99 -24.47
C PRO A 343 4.22 22.39 -23.85
N HIS A 344 3.22 22.72 -24.68
CA HIS A 344 1.87 23.01 -24.18
C HIS A 344 1.22 21.76 -23.57
N LEU A 345 1.32 20.59 -24.22
CA LEU A 345 0.81 19.33 -23.70
C LEU A 345 1.51 18.97 -22.38
N LEU A 346 2.82 19.11 -22.32
CA LEU A 346 3.59 18.90 -21.10
C LEU A 346 3.08 19.76 -19.94
N LYS A 347 2.85 21.06 -20.19
CA LYS A 347 2.33 22.00 -19.19
C LYS A 347 0.92 21.60 -18.72
N ASP A 348 0.03 21.24 -19.64
CA ASP A 348 -1.34 20.86 -19.32
C ASP A 348 -1.38 19.55 -18.51
N ILE A 349 -0.58 18.55 -18.90
CA ILE A 349 -0.46 17.29 -18.17
C ILE A 349 0.07 17.51 -16.75
N LYS A 350 1.10 18.33 -16.57
CA LYS A 350 1.66 18.68 -15.25
C LYS A 350 0.58 19.30 -14.34
N HIS A 351 -0.18 20.25 -14.87
CA HIS A 351 -1.28 20.90 -14.15
C HIS A 351 -2.38 19.91 -13.77
N ASN A 352 -2.81 19.08 -14.73
CA ASN A 352 -3.89 18.11 -14.52
C ASN A 352 -3.46 16.97 -13.58
N ALA A 353 -2.19 16.55 -13.62
CA ALA A 353 -1.61 15.56 -12.69
C ALA A 353 -1.71 16.07 -11.25
N PHE A 354 -1.25 17.30 -10.99
CA PHE A 354 -1.36 17.92 -9.68
C PHE A 354 -2.82 18.07 -9.24
N SER A 355 -3.70 18.58 -10.09
CA SER A 355 -5.12 18.74 -9.78
C SER A 355 -5.79 17.41 -9.41
N HIS A 356 -5.48 16.35 -10.13
CA HIS A 356 -5.98 15.00 -9.82
C HIS A 356 -5.44 14.49 -8.48
N SER A 357 -4.16 14.73 -8.17
CA SER A 357 -3.55 14.25 -6.91
C SER A 357 -4.24 14.77 -5.65
N LEU A 358 -4.85 15.95 -5.72
CA LEU A 358 -5.62 16.52 -4.62
C LEU A 358 -6.88 15.70 -4.28
N THR A 359 -7.41 14.94 -5.24
CA THR A 359 -8.59 14.08 -5.05
C THR A 359 -8.26 12.74 -4.38
N ILE A 360 -6.98 12.35 -4.34
CA ILE A 360 -6.51 11.07 -3.77
C ILE A 360 -5.71 11.30 -2.49
N SER A 361 -6.12 12.26 -1.67
CA SER A 361 -5.47 12.56 -0.39
C SER A 361 -5.63 11.41 0.61
N TRP A 362 -4.68 11.29 1.56
CA TRP A 362 -4.82 10.34 2.66
C TRP A 362 -6.10 10.54 3.48
N HIS A 363 -6.60 11.78 3.57
CA HIS A 363 -7.86 12.06 4.25
C HIS A 363 -9.03 11.30 3.59
N ALA A 364 -9.18 11.41 2.27
CA ALA A 364 -10.22 10.69 1.52
C ALA A 364 -10.07 9.15 1.63
N ILE A 365 -8.83 8.64 1.63
CA ILE A 365 -8.58 7.20 1.81
C ILE A 365 -8.98 6.73 3.20
N VAL A 366 -8.68 7.50 4.25
CA VAL A 366 -9.08 7.17 5.62
C VAL A 366 -10.61 7.21 5.77
N GLU A 367 -11.29 8.20 5.19
CA GLU A 367 -12.76 8.27 5.20
C GLU A 367 -13.39 7.05 4.50
N ASN A 368 -12.85 6.64 3.33
CA ASN A 368 -13.29 5.42 2.65
C ASN A 368 -13.06 4.18 3.53
N PHE A 369 -11.88 4.04 4.13
CA PHE A 369 -11.54 2.91 4.99
C PHE A 369 -12.46 2.82 6.22
N THR A 370 -12.68 3.93 6.92
CA THR A 370 -13.56 3.97 8.08
C THR A 370 -15.03 3.74 7.70
N GLY A 371 -15.45 4.21 6.51
CA GLY A 371 -16.76 3.92 5.94
C GLY A 371 -16.96 2.44 5.66
N LEU A 372 -15.97 1.75 5.08
CA LEU A 372 -15.99 0.29 4.85
C LEU A 372 -16.11 -0.47 6.18
N ILE A 373 -15.33 -0.10 7.19
CA ILE A 373 -15.40 -0.71 8.53
C ILE A 373 -16.78 -0.49 9.16
N SER A 374 -17.30 0.73 9.10
CA SER A 374 -18.60 1.06 9.70
C SER A 374 -19.76 0.30 9.04
N SER A 375 -19.65 -0.05 7.76
CA SER A 375 -20.64 -0.86 7.04
C SER A 375 -20.74 -2.29 7.59
N LEU A 376 -19.65 -2.84 8.13
CA LEU A 376 -19.64 -4.19 8.72
C LEU A 376 -20.51 -4.29 9.99
N LYS A 377 -20.60 -3.21 10.77
CA LYS A 377 -21.44 -3.17 11.97
C LYS A 377 -22.93 -3.31 11.65
N LYS A 378 -23.34 -2.76 10.49
CA LYS A 378 -24.76 -2.79 10.06
C LYS A 378 -25.19 -4.15 9.55
N SER A 379 -24.26 -4.98 9.09
CA SER A 379 -24.51 -6.31 8.54
C SER A 379 -24.40 -7.44 9.56
N SER A 380 -23.88 -7.20 10.76
CA SER A 380 -23.83 -8.19 11.83
C SER A 380 -25.20 -8.27 12.50
N PRO A 381 -25.89 -9.44 12.55
CA PRO A 381 -27.10 -9.58 13.35
C PRO A 381 -26.71 -9.35 14.81
N GLY A 382 -27.36 -8.37 15.45
CA GLY A 382 -27.18 -8.09 16.87
C GLY A 382 -27.25 -9.37 17.71
N PRO A 383 -26.64 -9.41 18.91
CA PRO A 383 -26.70 -10.57 19.76
C PRO A 383 -28.18 -10.93 19.97
N LYS A 384 -28.56 -12.17 19.57
CA LYS A 384 -29.88 -12.71 19.91
C LYS A 384 -30.03 -12.58 21.41
N PRO A 385 -31.13 -11.97 21.92
CA PRO A 385 -31.40 -11.97 23.35
C PRO A 385 -31.40 -13.45 23.81
N LEU A 386 -30.68 -13.75 24.88
CA LEU A 386 -30.77 -15.03 25.55
C LEU A 386 -32.24 -15.27 25.85
N ALA A 387 -32.83 -16.27 25.20
CA ALA A 387 -34.17 -16.70 25.51
C ALA A 387 -34.20 -17.05 26.99
N ASN A 388 -34.94 -16.28 27.79
CA ASN A 388 -35.30 -16.62 29.14
C ASN A 388 -36.09 -17.91 29.07
N THR A 389 -35.46 -19.03 29.38
CA THR A 389 -36.13 -20.28 29.68
C THR A 389 -36.83 -20.06 31.00
N PRO A 390 -38.18 -20.14 31.09
CA PRO A 390 -38.85 -20.06 32.37
C PRO A 390 -38.47 -21.31 33.16
N PHE A 391 -38.02 -21.10 34.38
CA PHE A 391 -37.82 -22.11 35.40
C PHE A 391 -39.19 -22.63 35.78
N ASN A 392 -39.62 -23.76 35.24
CA ASN A 392 -40.80 -24.47 35.75
C ASN A 392 -40.44 -25.10 37.10
N GLN A 393 -40.90 -24.43 38.17
CA GLN A 393 -41.19 -25.05 39.44
C GLN A 393 -42.50 -25.83 39.27
N GLU A 394 -42.46 -27.13 39.15
CA GLU A 394 -43.57 -28.00 39.56
C GLU A 394 -43.07 -28.93 40.64
N GLY A 395 -43.56 -28.58 41.83
CA GLY A 395 -43.39 -29.32 43.04
C GLY A 395 -44.30 -30.56 43.11
N GLN A 396 -43.80 -31.44 43.86
CA GLN A 396 -44.46 -32.42 44.70
C GLN A 396 -46.01 -32.48 44.69
N ASN A 397 -46.50 -33.64 44.41
CA ASN A 397 -47.56 -34.38 45.18
C ASN A 397 -48.01 -35.57 44.29
N GLY A 398 -47.96 -36.78 44.75
CA GLY A 398 -48.65 -37.43 45.77
C GLY A 398 -49.02 -38.81 45.31
N LYS A 399 -48.55 -39.80 46.01
CA LYS A 399 -49.22 -41.07 46.42
C LYS A 399 -50.02 -41.90 45.43
N SER A 400 -49.57 -43.16 45.33
CA SER A 400 -50.29 -44.38 45.64
C SER A 400 -51.24 -45.05 44.61
N GLN A 401 -50.98 -46.28 44.48
CA GLN A 401 -51.78 -47.50 44.33
C GLN A 401 -51.50 -48.26 43.03
N LEU A 402 -50.83 -49.37 43.12
CA LEU A 402 -51.27 -50.75 43.34
C LEU A 402 -52.21 -51.37 42.27
N SER A 403 -51.73 -52.53 41.83
CA SER A 403 -52.45 -53.67 41.25
C SER A 403 -52.68 -53.66 39.75
N VAL A 404 -52.31 -54.63 39.01
CA VAL A 404 -52.29 -56.06 38.88
C VAL A 404 -51.24 -56.46 37.84
#